data_3d277042897725eeec6133f1cf67f40b
#
_entry.id   3d277042897725eeec6133f1cf67f40b
#
_cell.length_a   1.000
_cell.length_b   1.000
_cell.length_c   1.000
_cell.angle_alpha   90.00
_cell.angle_beta   90.00
_cell.angle_gamma   90.00
#
_symmetry.space_group_name_H-M   'P 1'
#
loop_
_entity.id
_entity.type
_entity.pdbx_description
1 polymer ?
#
loop_
_entity_poly.entity_id
_entity_poly.type
_entity_poly.pdbx_seq_one_letter_code
_entity_poly.pdbx_strand_id
1 'polypeptide(L)'
;MRVLHTADWHLGQHFLTGHERLTEQKAFLDWLLATVQAEGVDALVLAGDVFDTTTPSHAAQELYYDFLVRMQATGCRDVVIVSGNHDSPTLLNASRRLLRALRIHVVGGVPTDPAEQLITLAGAGGRPGLVVAAVPFLRDRDLRLSVAGETPDERQLRIRDSIAGHYKLLSEHDLLRRLREQDVPTLATGHLYAAGGEAREGAERDVHIGGLGVIAAEHFPASFDYVALGHLHRPQVVGGRAHIRYSGSPVPLSFTEADDRQQVLLLEFAGAGAPTITPLAVPVARRLQRFHGGLEEVEAAIINFDNEAFSLVAWADVLVHSDEPSPEVQRRVQAALKERRTQVLAPRGVRQHRLTEAPDLAGASAAAPLEHLHELTVEEVFGRRVAGLPPERAAALTATFQELRQLLAEADPLAWGGEAP
;
A
#
# COMPACT_ATOMS: atom_id res chain seq x y z
N MET A 1 13.29 3.28 -25.17
CA MET A 1 13.13 4.14 -23.98
C MET A 1 13.12 3.25 -22.73
N ARG A 2 13.91 3.59 -21.72
CA ARG A 2 13.97 2.86 -20.46
C ARG A 2 13.13 3.57 -19.40
N VAL A 3 12.18 2.86 -18.83
CA VAL A 3 11.25 3.38 -17.82
C VAL A 3 11.34 2.53 -16.57
N LEU A 4 11.40 3.15 -15.41
CA LEU A 4 11.38 2.45 -14.13
C LEU A 4 10.00 2.61 -13.49
N HIS A 5 9.35 1.49 -13.18
CA HIS A 5 8.06 1.45 -12.49
C HIS A 5 8.25 1.06 -11.02
N THR A 6 7.72 1.88 -10.13
CA THR A 6 7.65 1.69 -8.69
C THR A 6 6.31 2.18 -8.15
N ALA A 7 5.89 1.75 -6.96
CA ALA A 7 4.65 2.14 -6.29
C ALA A 7 4.80 1.97 -4.77
N ASP A 8 3.82 2.40 -4.02
CA ASP A 8 3.60 2.06 -2.61
C ASP A 8 4.82 2.37 -1.73
N TRP A 9 5.33 3.61 -1.81
CA TRP A 9 6.48 4.06 -1.02
C TRP A 9 6.13 4.30 0.44
N HIS A 10 4.90 4.73 0.71
CA HIS A 10 4.39 5.03 2.05
C HIS A 10 5.36 5.86 2.90
N LEU A 11 5.90 6.95 2.33
CA LEU A 11 6.85 7.82 3.03
C LEU A 11 6.23 8.36 4.31
N GLY A 12 6.98 8.24 5.41
CA GLY A 12 6.52 8.62 6.74
C GLY A 12 5.71 7.54 7.46
N GLN A 13 5.67 6.30 6.95
CA GLN A 13 5.03 5.19 7.66
C GLN A 13 5.64 5.03 9.06
N HIS A 14 4.76 4.83 10.04
CA HIS A 14 5.12 4.41 11.38
C HIS A 14 4.83 2.92 11.55
N PHE A 15 5.87 2.16 11.86
CA PHE A 15 5.72 0.76 12.19
C PHE A 15 5.40 0.65 13.68
N LEU A 16 4.12 0.70 14.05
CA LEU A 16 3.64 0.86 15.41
C LEU A 16 3.98 2.25 16.01
N THR A 17 3.40 2.55 17.17
CA THR A 17 3.63 3.83 17.85
C THR A 17 5.11 4.02 18.19
N GLY A 18 5.73 5.05 17.64
CA GLY A 18 7.11 5.44 17.96
C GLY A 18 8.21 4.76 17.12
N HIS A 19 7.89 3.98 16.11
CA HIS A 19 8.88 3.35 15.24
C HIS A 19 8.80 3.91 13.81
N GLU A 20 9.50 5.03 13.59
CA GLU A 20 9.59 5.67 12.27
C GLU A 20 10.45 4.86 11.30
N ARG A 21 10.11 4.90 10.02
CA ARG A 21 10.79 4.17 8.95
C ARG A 21 11.56 5.06 7.97
N LEU A 22 11.69 6.35 8.27
CA LEU A 22 12.35 7.32 7.39
C LEU A 22 13.79 6.91 7.01
N THR A 23 14.54 6.26 7.94
CA THR A 23 15.90 5.78 7.66
C THR A 23 15.91 4.71 6.58
N GLU A 24 14.98 3.77 6.62
CA GLU A 24 14.83 2.70 5.63
C GLU A 24 14.36 3.26 4.29
N GLN A 25 13.38 4.15 4.33
CA GLN A 25 12.84 4.82 3.15
C GLN A 25 13.91 5.69 2.48
N LYS A 26 14.74 6.39 3.26
CA LYS A 26 15.88 7.13 2.72
C LYS A 26 16.88 6.20 2.04
N ALA A 27 17.23 5.08 2.66
CA ALA A 27 18.15 4.10 2.07
C ALA A 27 17.63 3.56 0.74
N PHE A 28 16.32 3.27 0.65
CA PHE A 28 15.67 2.90 -0.60
C PHE A 28 15.78 4.00 -1.66
N LEU A 29 15.46 5.26 -1.32
CA LEU A 29 15.51 6.36 -2.28
C LEU A 29 16.95 6.67 -2.75
N ASP A 30 17.95 6.54 -1.87
CA ASP A 30 19.35 6.67 -2.24
C ASP A 30 19.79 5.56 -3.22
N TRP A 31 19.35 4.31 -2.97
CA TRP A 31 19.57 3.20 -3.89
C TRP A 31 18.85 3.42 -5.22
N LEU A 32 17.61 3.92 -5.19
CA LEU A 32 16.81 4.17 -6.40
C LEU A 32 17.49 5.20 -7.31
N LEU A 33 18.01 6.30 -6.74
CA LEU A 33 18.77 7.30 -7.50
C LEU A 33 20.02 6.71 -8.17
N ALA A 34 20.78 5.89 -7.44
CA ALA A 34 21.95 5.22 -7.98
C ALA A 34 21.57 4.23 -9.10
N THR A 35 20.45 3.48 -8.92
CA THR A 35 19.94 2.55 -9.91
C THR A 35 19.46 3.26 -11.16
N VAL A 36 18.71 4.36 -11.03
CA VAL A 36 18.27 5.20 -12.16
C VAL A 36 19.45 5.66 -13.00
N GLN A 37 20.52 6.09 -12.35
CA GLN A 37 21.74 6.53 -13.03
C GLN A 37 22.48 5.36 -13.69
N ALA A 38 22.66 4.25 -12.96
CA ALA A 38 23.39 3.09 -13.45
C ALA A 38 22.71 2.41 -14.65
N GLU A 39 21.37 2.30 -14.62
CA GLU A 39 20.58 1.70 -15.69
C GLU A 39 20.29 2.67 -16.85
N GLY A 40 20.66 3.93 -16.73
CA GLY A 40 20.36 4.95 -17.74
C GLY A 40 18.87 5.12 -17.99
N VAL A 41 18.09 5.22 -16.91
CA VAL A 41 16.63 5.34 -16.96
C VAL A 41 16.23 6.69 -17.55
N ASP A 42 15.38 6.65 -18.57
CA ASP A 42 14.84 7.84 -19.24
C ASP A 42 13.68 8.48 -18.46
N ALA A 43 12.84 7.65 -17.83
CA ALA A 43 11.68 8.11 -17.06
C ALA A 43 11.40 7.22 -15.84
N LEU A 44 10.94 7.83 -14.75
CA LEU A 44 10.43 7.15 -13.55
C LEU A 44 8.90 7.26 -13.52
N VAL A 45 8.20 6.16 -13.26
CA VAL A 45 6.74 6.13 -13.02
C VAL A 45 6.48 5.62 -11.61
N LEU A 46 5.82 6.46 -10.79
CA LEU A 46 5.38 6.14 -9.43
C LEU A 46 3.86 5.98 -9.41
N ALA A 47 3.40 4.74 -9.26
CA ALA A 47 2.00 4.35 -9.39
C ALA A 47 1.22 4.39 -8.06
N GLY A 48 1.29 5.51 -7.36
CA GLY A 48 0.48 5.82 -6.17
C GLY A 48 1.13 5.46 -4.84
N ASP A 49 0.45 5.86 -3.77
CA ASP A 49 0.85 5.75 -2.37
C ASP A 49 2.27 6.25 -2.11
N VAL A 50 2.47 7.52 -2.48
CA VAL A 50 3.71 8.27 -2.20
C VAL A 50 3.92 8.40 -0.70
N PHE A 51 2.87 8.82 0.01
CA PHE A 51 2.86 9.00 1.46
C PHE A 51 1.96 7.97 2.15
N ASP A 52 2.27 7.67 3.41
CA ASP A 52 1.49 6.74 4.22
C ASP A 52 0.12 7.30 4.65
N THR A 53 -0.01 8.62 4.73
CA THR A 53 -1.22 9.31 5.15
C THR A 53 -1.49 10.56 4.33
N THR A 54 -2.76 11.00 4.33
CA THR A 54 -3.18 12.25 3.65
C THR A 54 -2.54 13.51 4.23
N THR A 55 -1.98 13.42 5.46
CA THR A 55 -1.28 14.50 6.15
C THR A 55 0.11 14.04 6.56
N PRO A 56 1.06 13.88 5.62
CA PRO A 56 2.40 13.39 5.91
C PRO A 56 3.20 14.38 6.78
N SER A 57 4.09 13.85 7.61
CA SER A 57 5.00 14.66 8.42
C SER A 57 5.89 15.55 7.55
N HIS A 58 6.42 16.64 8.12
CA HIS A 58 7.39 17.47 7.41
C HIS A 58 8.63 16.69 6.96
N ALA A 59 9.11 15.76 7.77
CA ALA A 59 10.26 14.91 7.43
C ALA A 59 9.98 14.00 6.23
N ALA A 60 8.75 13.44 6.11
CA ALA A 60 8.36 12.66 4.95
C ALA A 60 8.29 13.52 3.68
N GLN A 61 7.74 14.74 3.81
CA GLN A 61 7.68 15.69 2.70
C GLN A 61 9.09 16.16 2.27
N GLU A 62 9.98 16.45 3.24
CA GLU A 62 11.37 16.81 2.97
C GLU A 62 12.07 15.69 2.20
N LEU A 63 11.94 14.43 2.64
CA LEU A 63 12.51 13.27 1.97
C LEU A 63 12.01 13.13 0.53
N TYR A 64 10.72 13.35 0.28
CA TYR A 64 10.13 13.32 -1.05
C TYR A 64 10.69 14.42 -1.95
N TYR A 65 10.73 15.66 -1.50
CA TYR A 65 11.25 16.77 -2.32
C TYR A 65 12.76 16.70 -2.52
N ASP A 66 13.54 16.26 -1.51
CA ASP A 66 14.99 16.01 -1.67
C ASP A 66 15.24 14.98 -2.77
N PHE A 67 14.50 13.87 -2.76
CA PHE A 67 14.59 12.86 -3.81
C PHE A 67 14.31 13.46 -5.20
N LEU A 68 13.22 14.22 -5.37
CA LEU A 68 12.87 14.84 -6.65
C LEU A 68 13.91 15.83 -7.16
N VAL A 69 14.53 16.59 -6.27
CA VAL A 69 15.62 17.50 -6.62
C VAL A 69 16.84 16.71 -7.07
N ARG A 70 17.22 15.67 -6.34
CA ARG A 70 18.38 14.82 -6.65
C ARG A 70 18.19 14.02 -7.93
N MET A 71 16.95 13.66 -8.30
CA MET A 71 16.63 13.03 -9.58
C MET A 71 17.12 13.84 -10.78
N GLN A 72 17.13 15.17 -10.68
CA GLN A 72 17.60 16.05 -11.77
C GLN A 72 19.06 15.81 -12.13
N ALA A 73 19.87 15.28 -11.22
CA ALA A 73 21.29 14.99 -11.44
C ALA A 73 21.54 13.59 -12.01
N THR A 74 20.54 12.70 -12.07
CA THR A 74 20.71 11.32 -12.53
C THR A 74 20.74 11.14 -14.05
N GLY A 75 20.29 12.15 -14.80
CA GLY A 75 20.06 12.06 -16.23
C GLY A 75 18.66 11.53 -16.61
N CYS A 76 17.85 11.09 -15.64
CA CYS A 76 16.43 10.78 -15.84
C CYS A 76 15.68 12.04 -16.23
N ARG A 77 15.04 12.02 -17.40
CA ARG A 77 14.46 13.23 -17.99
C ARG A 77 13.08 13.55 -17.47
N ASP A 78 12.30 12.55 -17.14
CA ASP A 78 10.90 12.71 -16.76
C ASP A 78 10.57 11.86 -15.53
N VAL A 79 9.72 12.40 -14.66
CA VAL A 79 9.12 11.66 -13.55
C VAL A 79 7.61 11.82 -13.64
N VAL A 80 6.87 10.72 -13.65
CA VAL A 80 5.40 10.71 -13.61
C VAL A 80 4.95 10.14 -12.27
N ILE A 81 4.13 10.89 -11.56
CA ILE A 81 3.64 10.52 -10.22
C ILE A 81 2.12 10.60 -10.23
N VAL A 82 1.46 9.54 -9.86
CA VAL A 82 0.01 9.54 -9.60
C VAL A 82 -0.25 9.34 -8.12
N SER A 83 -1.40 9.78 -7.61
CA SER A 83 -1.79 9.50 -6.23
C SER A 83 -2.33 8.09 -6.07
N GLY A 84 -2.12 7.52 -4.88
CA GLY A 84 -2.84 6.36 -4.38
C GLY A 84 -4.00 6.75 -3.45
N ASN A 85 -4.53 5.76 -2.73
CA ASN A 85 -5.63 5.96 -1.79
C ASN A 85 -5.19 6.60 -0.46
N HIS A 86 -3.92 6.43 -0.07
CA HIS A 86 -3.33 7.07 1.11
C HIS A 86 -2.98 8.54 0.87
N ASP A 87 -2.76 8.94 -0.37
CA ASP A 87 -2.33 10.28 -0.71
C ASP A 87 -3.45 11.32 -0.62
N SER A 88 -3.07 12.57 -0.32
CA SER A 88 -3.91 13.74 -0.52
C SER A 88 -3.71 14.32 -1.92
N PRO A 89 -4.72 14.28 -2.82
CA PRO A 89 -4.63 14.91 -4.13
C PRO A 89 -4.30 16.39 -4.07
N THR A 90 -4.84 17.08 -3.08
CA THR A 90 -4.61 18.51 -2.89
C THR A 90 -3.16 18.78 -2.54
N LEU A 91 -2.57 17.98 -1.64
CA LEU A 91 -1.18 18.09 -1.24
C LEU A 91 -0.24 17.82 -2.42
N LEU A 92 -0.42 16.70 -3.11
CA LEU A 92 0.42 16.34 -4.27
C LEU A 92 0.32 17.38 -5.39
N ASN A 93 -0.88 17.87 -5.68
CA ASN A 93 -1.10 18.88 -6.72
C ASN A 93 -0.64 20.30 -6.32
N ALA A 94 -0.39 20.59 -5.04
CA ALA A 94 -0.01 21.91 -4.57
C ALA A 94 1.24 22.45 -5.27
N SER A 95 2.24 21.60 -5.49
CA SER A 95 3.51 21.93 -6.12
C SER A 95 3.57 21.58 -7.63
N ARG A 96 2.49 21.04 -8.23
CA ARG A 96 2.52 20.47 -9.59
C ARG A 96 3.04 21.44 -10.66
N ARG A 97 2.73 22.75 -10.53
CA ARG A 97 3.19 23.75 -11.51
C ARG A 97 4.70 23.98 -11.45
N LEU A 98 5.25 24.01 -10.23
CA LEU A 98 6.69 24.09 -10.01
C LEU A 98 7.40 22.84 -10.48
N LEU A 99 6.91 21.67 -10.09
CA LEU A 99 7.47 20.37 -10.45
C LEU A 99 7.45 20.12 -11.95
N ARG A 100 6.42 20.60 -12.66
CA ARG A 100 6.34 20.50 -14.13
C ARG A 100 7.47 21.25 -14.83
N ALA A 101 7.97 22.34 -14.28
CA ALA A 101 9.14 23.04 -14.81
C ALA A 101 10.42 22.19 -14.74
N LEU A 102 10.45 21.22 -13.82
CA LEU A 102 11.51 20.22 -13.66
C LEU A 102 11.19 18.90 -14.39
N ARG A 103 10.19 18.89 -15.28
CA ARG A 103 9.70 17.68 -15.99
C ARG A 103 9.20 16.60 -15.04
N ILE A 104 8.70 16.98 -13.89
CA ILE A 104 8.02 16.10 -12.93
C ILE A 104 6.52 16.34 -13.08
N HIS A 105 5.83 15.31 -13.55
CA HIS A 105 4.40 15.34 -13.89
C HIS A 105 3.61 14.70 -12.76
N VAL A 106 2.87 15.51 -12.01
CA VAL A 106 2.06 15.01 -10.88
C VAL A 106 0.58 15.04 -11.25
N VAL A 107 -0.10 13.92 -11.10
CA VAL A 107 -1.55 13.77 -11.26
C VAL A 107 -2.12 13.23 -9.93
N GLY A 108 -2.41 14.14 -9.00
CA GLY A 108 -2.92 13.81 -7.67
C GLY A 108 -4.43 13.54 -7.62
N GLY A 109 -5.15 13.70 -8.72
CA GLY A 109 -6.59 13.43 -8.83
C GLY A 109 -7.04 13.57 -10.27
N VAL A 110 -8.22 13.08 -10.61
CA VAL A 110 -8.76 13.14 -11.97
C VAL A 110 -8.99 14.59 -12.37
N PRO A 111 -8.32 15.08 -13.42
CA PRO A 111 -8.55 16.45 -13.91
C PRO A 111 -9.89 16.54 -14.65
N THR A 112 -10.37 17.77 -14.82
CA THR A 112 -11.62 18.03 -15.57
C THR A 112 -11.48 17.66 -17.04
N ASP A 113 -10.32 17.95 -17.64
CA ASP A 113 -9.99 17.55 -19.01
C ASP A 113 -9.19 16.23 -18.97
N PRO A 114 -9.73 15.12 -19.50
CA PRO A 114 -9.03 13.84 -19.58
C PRO A 114 -7.69 13.91 -20.31
N ALA A 115 -7.52 14.85 -21.23
CA ALA A 115 -6.26 15.05 -21.97
C ALA A 115 -5.08 15.42 -21.02
N GLU A 116 -5.35 16.05 -19.88
CA GLU A 116 -4.31 16.36 -18.89
C GLU A 116 -3.68 15.11 -18.24
N GLN A 117 -4.33 13.95 -18.36
CA GLN A 117 -3.76 12.67 -17.91
C GLN A 117 -2.84 12.03 -18.97
N LEU A 118 -2.90 12.48 -20.22
CA LEU A 118 -2.06 11.94 -21.30
C LEU A 118 -0.75 12.73 -21.38
N ILE A 119 0.30 12.17 -20.77
CA ILE A 119 1.62 12.78 -20.68
C ILE A 119 2.52 12.21 -21.77
N THR A 120 2.91 13.02 -22.73
CA THR A 120 3.87 12.63 -23.77
C THR A 120 5.28 12.87 -23.28
N LEU A 121 6.07 11.82 -23.12
CA LEU A 121 7.47 11.85 -22.75
C LEU A 121 8.34 11.89 -24.00
N ALA A 122 9.36 12.75 -23.99
CA ALA A 122 10.27 12.87 -25.12
C ALA A 122 11.29 11.72 -25.15
N GLY A 123 11.40 11.08 -26.29
CA GLY A 123 12.45 10.13 -26.59
C GLY A 123 13.74 10.80 -27.12
N ALA A 124 14.58 10.00 -27.78
CA ALA A 124 15.79 10.50 -28.42
C ALA A 124 15.46 11.55 -29.51
N GLY A 125 16.25 12.61 -29.55
CA GLY A 125 16.08 13.69 -30.54
C GLY A 125 14.81 14.54 -30.31
N GLY A 126 14.19 14.50 -29.14
CA GLY A 126 13.02 15.32 -28.80
C GLY A 126 11.70 14.87 -29.41
N ARG A 127 11.67 13.74 -30.13
CA ARG A 127 10.41 13.15 -30.62
C ARG A 127 9.66 12.47 -29.50
N PRO A 128 8.32 12.27 -29.62
CA PRO A 128 7.57 11.45 -28.68
C PRO A 128 8.22 10.06 -28.52
N GLY A 129 8.49 9.65 -27.28
CA GLY A 129 9.12 8.37 -26.98
C GLY A 129 8.23 7.40 -26.19
N LEU A 130 7.25 7.96 -25.46
CA LEU A 130 6.26 7.20 -24.71
C LEU A 130 5.07 8.11 -24.40
N VAL A 131 3.85 7.58 -24.44
CA VAL A 131 2.67 8.25 -23.86
C VAL A 131 2.27 7.54 -22.57
N VAL A 132 2.19 8.29 -21.48
CA VAL A 132 1.70 7.80 -20.20
C VAL A 132 0.28 8.29 -19.97
N ALA A 133 -0.67 7.37 -19.87
CA ALA A 133 -2.00 7.62 -19.32
C ALA A 133 -1.90 7.59 -17.79
N ALA A 134 -1.68 8.74 -17.18
CA ALA A 134 -1.41 8.89 -15.76
C ALA A 134 -2.73 8.87 -14.96
N VAL A 135 -3.24 7.67 -14.67
CA VAL A 135 -4.48 7.45 -13.94
C VAL A 135 -4.16 7.33 -12.44
N PRO A 136 -4.63 8.27 -11.60
CA PRO A 136 -4.49 8.20 -10.15
C PRO A 136 -5.51 7.23 -9.54
N PHE A 137 -5.49 7.06 -8.21
CA PHE A 137 -6.56 6.38 -7.49
C PHE A 137 -7.91 7.09 -7.78
N LEU A 138 -8.85 6.32 -8.35
CA LEU A 138 -10.16 6.81 -8.74
C LEU A 138 -11.12 6.71 -7.54
N ARG A 139 -11.49 7.85 -6.97
CA ARG A 139 -12.41 7.93 -5.83
C ARG A 139 -13.86 7.90 -6.30
N ASP A 140 -14.79 7.54 -5.42
CA ASP A 140 -16.23 7.51 -5.70
C ASP A 140 -16.75 8.80 -6.37
N ARG A 141 -16.28 9.96 -5.89
CA ARG A 141 -16.62 11.28 -6.47
C ARG A 141 -16.12 11.47 -7.91
N ASP A 142 -14.98 10.86 -8.25
CA ASP A 142 -14.37 10.96 -9.59
C ASP A 142 -15.16 10.09 -10.57
N LEU A 143 -15.78 9.02 -10.07
CA LEU A 143 -16.59 8.07 -10.81
C LEU A 143 -18.09 8.46 -10.89
N ARG A 144 -18.53 9.54 -10.20
CA ARG A 144 -19.91 10.06 -10.14
C ARG A 144 -20.96 9.01 -9.72
N LEU A 145 -20.70 8.29 -8.65
CA LEU A 145 -21.34 7.04 -8.29
C LEU A 145 -22.43 7.12 -7.20
N SER A 146 -23.26 8.15 -7.13
CA SER A 146 -24.41 8.11 -6.22
C SER A 146 -25.70 7.83 -6.96
N VAL A 147 -26.28 6.65 -6.74
CA VAL A 147 -27.67 6.31 -7.16
C VAL A 147 -28.43 5.86 -5.93
N ALA A 148 -29.55 6.53 -5.63
CA ALA A 148 -30.41 6.19 -4.50
C ALA A 148 -31.06 4.83 -4.72
N GLY A 149 -31.06 3.95 -3.71
CA GLY A 149 -31.74 2.65 -3.74
C GLY A 149 -30.97 1.51 -4.42
N GLU A 150 -29.71 1.68 -4.71
CA GLU A 150 -28.84 0.69 -5.33
C GLU A 150 -28.41 -0.39 -4.33
N THR A 151 -28.38 -1.63 -4.79
CA THR A 151 -27.82 -2.74 -4.02
C THR A 151 -26.28 -2.72 -4.01
N PRO A 152 -25.62 -3.37 -3.03
CA PRO A 152 -24.16 -3.48 -3.00
C PRO A 152 -23.57 -4.07 -4.28
N ASP A 153 -24.20 -5.09 -4.86
CA ASP A 153 -23.73 -5.75 -6.09
C ASP A 153 -23.84 -4.83 -7.32
N GLU A 154 -24.96 -4.11 -7.46
CA GLU A 154 -25.13 -3.11 -8.52
C GLU A 154 -24.11 -1.97 -8.40
N ARG A 155 -23.81 -1.55 -7.17
CA ARG A 155 -22.77 -0.56 -6.90
C ARG A 155 -21.39 -1.07 -7.33
N GLN A 156 -21.02 -2.30 -6.96
CA GLN A 156 -19.74 -2.90 -7.38
C GLN A 156 -19.60 -2.98 -8.91
N LEU A 157 -20.64 -3.47 -9.60
CA LEU A 157 -20.64 -3.55 -11.06
C LEU A 157 -20.44 -2.17 -11.69
N ARG A 158 -21.14 -1.16 -11.20
CA ARG A 158 -21.05 0.20 -11.72
C ARG A 158 -19.68 0.84 -11.46
N ILE A 159 -19.09 0.63 -10.29
CA ILE A 159 -17.74 1.07 -9.98
C ILE A 159 -16.74 0.47 -10.98
N ARG A 160 -16.80 -0.85 -11.16
CA ARG A 160 -15.97 -1.57 -12.13
C ARG A 160 -16.11 -0.99 -13.53
N ASP A 161 -17.37 -0.84 -14.00
CA ASP A 161 -17.66 -0.37 -15.35
C ASP A 161 -17.24 1.11 -15.53
N SER A 162 -17.32 1.93 -14.50
CA SER A 162 -16.85 3.31 -14.51
C SER A 162 -15.34 3.41 -14.59
N ILE A 163 -14.61 2.55 -13.84
CA ILE A 163 -13.16 2.48 -13.91
C ILE A 163 -12.72 2.00 -15.30
N ALA A 164 -13.32 0.91 -15.81
CA ALA A 164 -13.06 0.41 -17.16
C ALA A 164 -13.36 1.47 -18.23
N GLY A 165 -14.47 2.19 -18.07
CA GLY A 165 -14.86 3.33 -18.93
C GLY A 165 -13.84 4.46 -18.92
N HIS A 166 -13.21 4.75 -17.78
CA HIS A 166 -12.17 5.76 -17.68
C HIS A 166 -10.92 5.38 -18.46
N TYR A 167 -10.43 4.14 -18.33
CA TYR A 167 -9.29 3.65 -19.13
C TYR A 167 -9.63 3.63 -20.62
N LYS A 168 -10.87 3.22 -20.98
CA LYS A 168 -11.33 3.23 -22.35
C LYS A 168 -11.34 4.63 -22.95
N LEU A 169 -11.87 5.63 -22.21
CA LEU A 169 -11.89 7.03 -22.62
C LEU A 169 -10.49 7.54 -22.98
N LEU A 170 -9.48 7.25 -22.12
CA LEU A 170 -8.10 7.66 -22.36
C LEU A 170 -7.49 6.92 -23.54
N SER A 171 -7.78 5.63 -23.69
CA SER A 171 -7.25 4.78 -24.76
C SER A 171 -7.77 5.18 -26.16
N GLU A 172 -9.00 5.69 -26.21
CA GLU A 172 -9.66 6.14 -27.44
C GLU A 172 -9.38 7.64 -27.77
N HIS A 173 -8.66 8.34 -26.90
CA HIS A 173 -8.34 9.75 -27.10
C HIS A 173 -7.47 9.96 -28.35
N ASP A 174 -7.78 10.98 -29.14
CA ASP A 174 -7.11 11.24 -30.44
C ASP A 174 -5.60 11.43 -30.34
N LEU A 175 -5.09 11.99 -29.24
CA LEU A 175 -3.66 12.12 -29.00
C LEU A 175 -2.98 10.78 -28.90
N LEU A 176 -3.52 9.86 -28.07
CA LEU A 176 -2.94 8.53 -27.87
C LEU A 176 -3.00 7.72 -29.17
N ARG A 177 -4.13 7.74 -29.86
CA ARG A 177 -4.30 7.04 -31.14
C ARG A 177 -3.30 7.49 -32.19
N ARG A 178 -3.15 8.83 -32.40
CA ARG A 178 -2.21 9.41 -33.38
C ARG A 178 -0.75 9.07 -33.06
N LEU A 179 -0.35 9.09 -31.80
CA LEU A 179 1.02 8.76 -31.40
C LEU A 179 1.29 7.26 -31.54
N ARG A 180 0.31 6.41 -31.28
CA ARG A 180 0.42 4.96 -31.49
C ARG A 180 0.55 4.59 -32.97
N GLU A 181 -0.12 5.33 -33.89
CA GLU A 181 0.06 5.19 -35.34
C GLU A 181 1.49 5.58 -35.79
N GLN A 182 2.23 6.35 -34.96
CA GLN A 182 3.64 6.72 -35.17
C GLN A 182 4.62 5.79 -34.45
N ASP A 183 4.18 4.58 -34.08
CA ASP A 183 4.98 3.59 -33.34
C ASP A 183 5.44 4.06 -31.94
N VAL A 184 4.73 5.02 -31.31
CA VAL A 184 5.00 5.47 -29.95
C VAL A 184 4.33 4.52 -28.97
N PRO A 185 5.09 3.89 -28.04
CA PRO A 185 4.52 2.99 -27.04
C PRO A 185 3.63 3.75 -26.03
N THR A 186 2.75 2.99 -25.38
CA THR A 186 1.75 3.50 -24.46
C THR A 186 1.81 2.78 -23.12
N LEU A 187 1.83 3.54 -22.03
CA LEU A 187 1.79 3.03 -20.67
C LEU A 187 0.58 3.64 -19.94
N ALA A 188 -0.19 2.82 -19.23
CA ALA A 188 -1.18 3.34 -18.28
C ALA A 188 -0.69 3.12 -16.85
N THR A 189 -1.01 4.04 -15.94
CA THR A 189 -0.87 3.80 -14.50
C THR A 189 -2.23 3.43 -13.90
N GLY A 190 -2.21 2.86 -12.69
CA GLY A 190 -3.39 2.65 -11.87
C GLY A 190 -3.01 2.37 -10.43
N HIS A 191 -3.89 2.82 -9.52
CA HIS A 191 -3.76 2.47 -8.12
C HIS A 191 -5.11 1.91 -7.67
N LEU A 192 -5.25 0.58 -7.72
CA LEU A 192 -6.54 -0.12 -7.55
C LEU A 192 -6.32 -1.61 -7.29
N TYR A 193 -7.36 -2.29 -6.82
CA TYR A 193 -7.37 -3.75 -6.70
C TYR A 193 -7.79 -4.40 -8.03
N ALA A 194 -6.91 -5.20 -8.62
CA ALA A 194 -7.21 -5.97 -9.81
C ALA A 194 -7.45 -7.45 -9.51
N ALA A 195 -8.49 -8.04 -10.12
CA ALA A 195 -8.85 -9.45 -9.96
C ALA A 195 -7.70 -10.39 -10.34
N GLY A 196 -7.45 -11.38 -9.49
CA GLY A 196 -6.34 -12.31 -9.64
C GLY A 196 -5.03 -11.80 -9.02
N GLY A 197 -5.06 -10.63 -8.37
CA GLY A 197 -4.06 -10.20 -7.40
C GLY A 197 -4.29 -10.91 -6.06
N GLU A 198 -3.22 -11.29 -5.38
CA GLU A 198 -3.28 -11.84 -4.02
C GLU A 198 -3.01 -10.70 -3.02
N ALA A 199 -4.06 -10.28 -2.29
CA ALA A 199 -3.93 -9.44 -1.11
C ALA A 199 -3.53 -10.28 0.11
N ARG A 200 -2.75 -9.74 1.05
CA ARG A 200 -2.45 -10.40 2.32
C ARG A 200 -3.27 -9.76 3.45
N GLU A 201 -3.88 -10.60 4.27
CA GLU A 201 -4.58 -10.14 5.49
C GLU A 201 -3.66 -9.29 6.36
N GLY A 202 -4.10 -8.07 6.68
CA GLY A 202 -3.43 -7.15 7.60
C GLY A 202 -2.21 -6.40 7.06
N ALA A 203 -1.82 -6.60 5.79
CA ALA A 203 -0.76 -5.83 5.15
C ALA A 203 -1.30 -4.57 4.46
N GLU A 204 -2.42 -4.73 3.80
CA GLU A 204 -3.15 -3.65 3.17
C GLU A 204 -4.28 -3.28 4.13
N ARG A 205 -4.46 -1.99 4.42
CA ARG A 205 -5.69 -1.57 5.09
C ARG A 205 -6.82 -2.10 4.25
N ASP A 206 -7.77 -2.82 4.85
CA ASP A 206 -8.95 -3.32 4.18
C ASP A 206 -9.64 -2.16 3.43
N VAL A 207 -9.18 -1.87 2.22
CA VAL A 207 -9.77 -0.87 1.32
C VAL A 207 -11.02 -1.45 0.66
N HIS A 208 -11.60 -2.45 1.27
CA HIS A 208 -12.98 -2.85 1.08
C HIS A 208 -13.96 -1.84 1.72
N ILE A 209 -13.41 -0.74 2.29
CA ILE A 209 -14.21 0.42 2.71
C ILE A 209 -14.76 1.07 1.43
N GLY A 210 -15.97 0.66 1.08
CA GLY A 210 -16.72 1.20 -0.05
C GLY A 210 -16.89 0.29 -1.26
N GLY A 211 -16.46 -1.01 -1.21
CA GLY A 211 -16.76 -1.95 -2.30
C GLY A 211 -16.28 -1.49 -3.66
N LEU A 212 -15.03 -0.97 -3.75
CA LEU A 212 -14.42 -0.65 -5.03
C LEU A 212 -14.33 -1.92 -5.86
N GLY A 213 -15.05 -1.94 -6.98
CA GLY A 213 -15.22 -3.13 -7.82
C GLY A 213 -13.87 -3.66 -8.28
N VAL A 214 -13.70 -4.97 -8.14
CA VAL A 214 -12.52 -5.67 -8.61
C VAL A 214 -12.42 -5.52 -10.13
N ILE A 215 -11.37 -4.88 -10.62
CA ILE A 215 -11.07 -4.78 -12.04
C ILE A 215 -10.32 -6.03 -12.49
N ALA A 216 -10.82 -6.73 -13.50
CA ALA A 216 -10.09 -7.83 -14.12
C ALA A 216 -9.15 -7.33 -15.22
N ALA A 217 -8.13 -8.11 -15.55
CA ALA A 217 -7.13 -7.73 -16.55
C ALA A 217 -7.72 -7.42 -17.95
N GLU A 218 -8.85 -8.01 -18.30
CA GLU A 218 -9.57 -7.76 -19.56
C GLU A 218 -10.22 -6.38 -19.66
N HIS A 219 -10.41 -5.67 -18.55
CA HIS A 219 -10.96 -4.32 -18.56
C HIS A 219 -9.94 -3.26 -18.92
N PHE A 220 -8.65 -3.59 -18.92
CA PHE A 220 -7.63 -2.69 -19.46
C PHE A 220 -7.58 -2.79 -20.97
N PRO A 221 -7.75 -1.66 -21.69
CA PRO A 221 -7.66 -1.64 -23.17
C PRO A 221 -6.34 -2.21 -23.69
N ALA A 222 -6.43 -3.06 -24.72
CA ALA A 222 -5.26 -3.67 -25.36
C ALA A 222 -4.34 -2.66 -26.09
N SER A 223 -4.76 -1.40 -26.17
CA SER A 223 -3.93 -0.30 -26.68
C SER A 223 -2.84 0.14 -25.72
N PHE A 224 -2.91 -0.25 -24.44
CA PHE A 224 -1.82 -0.04 -23.50
C PHE A 224 -0.81 -1.16 -23.59
N ASP A 225 0.41 -0.84 -23.97
CA ASP A 225 1.51 -1.79 -24.10
C ASP A 225 2.03 -2.25 -22.74
N TYR A 226 1.80 -1.44 -21.69
CA TYR A 226 2.07 -1.76 -20.30
C TYR A 226 1.10 -1.06 -19.35
N VAL A 227 0.72 -1.74 -18.26
CA VAL A 227 -0.09 -1.17 -17.18
C VAL A 227 0.70 -1.27 -15.87
N ALA A 228 1.11 -0.11 -15.36
CA ALA A 228 1.85 0.05 -14.12
C ALA A 228 0.88 0.21 -12.94
N LEU A 229 0.75 -0.81 -12.09
CA LEU A 229 -0.17 -0.83 -10.97
C LEU A 229 0.57 -0.65 -9.62
N GLY A 230 -0.06 0.10 -8.70
CA GLY A 230 0.19 0.14 -7.28
C GLY A 230 -1.04 -0.28 -6.49
N HIS A 231 -0.95 -0.29 -5.16
CA HIS A 231 -1.94 -0.69 -4.18
C HIS A 231 -1.68 -2.06 -3.54
N LEU A 232 -1.31 -3.07 -4.32
CA LEU A 232 -0.89 -4.36 -3.75
C LEU A 232 0.63 -4.36 -3.54
N HIS A 233 1.04 -4.53 -2.29
CA HIS A 233 2.45 -4.42 -1.88
C HIS A 233 3.30 -5.60 -2.34
N ARG A 234 2.65 -6.72 -2.75
CA ARG A 234 3.34 -7.87 -3.30
C ARG A 234 3.52 -7.75 -4.81
N PRO A 235 4.76 -7.87 -5.32
CA PRO A 235 5.01 -7.89 -6.77
C PRO A 235 4.30 -9.05 -7.44
N GLN A 236 3.48 -8.76 -8.46
CA GLN A 236 2.72 -9.81 -9.15
C GLN A 236 2.22 -9.40 -10.53
N VAL A 237 1.87 -10.40 -11.33
CA VAL A 237 1.25 -10.28 -12.66
C VAL A 237 -0.26 -10.44 -12.50
N VAL A 238 -1.04 -9.60 -13.15
CA VAL A 238 -2.50 -9.62 -13.07
C VAL A 238 -3.08 -10.48 -14.20
N GLY A 239 -3.94 -11.43 -13.81
CA GLY A 239 -4.71 -12.25 -14.78
C GLY A 239 -3.86 -12.98 -15.81
N GLY A 240 -2.61 -13.34 -15.47
CA GLY A 240 -1.66 -13.99 -16.39
C GLY A 240 -1.13 -13.10 -17.51
N ARG A 241 -1.47 -11.80 -17.55
CA ARG A 241 -1.02 -10.85 -18.57
C ARG A 241 0.29 -10.19 -18.17
N ALA A 242 1.40 -10.63 -18.73
CA ALA A 242 2.76 -10.19 -18.35
C ALA A 242 2.98 -8.67 -18.36
N HIS A 243 2.22 -7.91 -19.13
CA HIS A 243 2.31 -6.45 -19.26
C HIS A 243 1.41 -5.69 -18.28
N ILE A 244 0.65 -6.36 -17.42
CA ILE A 244 -0.18 -5.75 -16.36
C ILE A 244 0.39 -6.20 -15.02
N ARG A 245 1.05 -5.29 -14.30
CA ARG A 245 1.84 -5.67 -13.12
C ARG A 245 1.72 -4.69 -11.96
N TYR A 246 1.74 -5.24 -10.77
CA TYR A 246 2.13 -4.55 -9.55
C TYR A 246 3.65 -4.63 -9.39
N SER A 247 4.31 -3.49 -9.14
CA SER A 247 5.72 -3.48 -8.76
C SER A 247 5.91 -4.00 -7.33
N GLY A 248 4.90 -3.83 -6.50
CA GLY A 248 4.93 -4.02 -5.06
C GLY A 248 5.57 -2.85 -4.33
N SER A 249 5.49 -2.87 -3.01
CA SER A 249 6.19 -1.91 -2.15
C SER A 249 7.70 -2.19 -2.15
N PRO A 250 8.56 -1.17 -2.31
CA PRO A 250 10.00 -1.34 -2.30
C PRO A 250 10.59 -1.58 -0.90
N VAL A 251 9.82 -1.32 0.15
CA VAL A 251 10.18 -1.56 1.55
C VAL A 251 9.05 -2.39 2.17
N PRO A 252 9.33 -3.52 2.85
CA PRO A 252 8.26 -4.34 3.43
C PRO A 252 7.52 -3.53 4.50
N LEU A 253 6.22 -3.34 4.34
CA LEU A 253 5.41 -2.45 5.20
C LEU A 253 4.84 -3.17 6.42
N SER A 254 4.87 -4.50 6.42
CA SER A 254 4.37 -5.33 7.52
C SER A 254 5.19 -6.61 7.70
N PHE A 255 5.02 -7.29 8.82
CA PHE A 255 5.65 -8.60 9.04
C PHE A 255 5.13 -9.69 8.10
N THR A 256 3.96 -9.52 7.50
CA THR A 256 3.43 -10.46 6.52
C THR A 256 4.15 -10.37 5.17
N GLU A 257 4.84 -9.26 4.92
CA GLU A 257 5.63 -9.00 3.72
C GLU A 257 7.12 -9.33 3.89
N ALA A 258 7.52 -9.80 5.08
CA ALA A 258 8.93 -10.06 5.43
C ALA A 258 9.63 -11.03 4.47
N ASP A 259 8.88 -11.97 3.89
CA ASP A 259 9.39 -13.01 3.00
C ASP A 259 9.27 -12.64 1.51
N ASP A 260 8.66 -11.49 1.18
CA ASP A 260 8.52 -11.05 -0.19
C ASP A 260 9.83 -10.43 -0.72
N ARG A 261 10.05 -10.55 -2.02
CA ARG A 261 11.17 -9.87 -2.69
C ARG A 261 10.72 -8.47 -3.07
N GLN A 262 11.25 -7.48 -2.37
CA GLN A 262 11.07 -6.08 -2.73
C GLN A 262 11.79 -5.81 -4.04
N GLN A 263 11.11 -5.14 -4.97
CA GLN A 263 11.64 -4.85 -6.30
C GLN A 263 11.08 -3.56 -6.88
N VAL A 264 11.73 -3.09 -7.93
CA VAL A 264 11.19 -2.15 -8.91
C VAL A 264 11.27 -2.81 -10.29
N LEU A 265 10.55 -2.31 -11.29
CA LEU A 265 10.52 -2.92 -12.61
C LEU A 265 11.15 -1.98 -13.64
N LEU A 266 12.22 -2.45 -14.29
CA LEU A 266 12.81 -1.78 -15.45
C LEU A 266 12.08 -2.26 -16.71
N LEU A 267 11.55 -1.31 -17.47
CA LEU A 267 10.81 -1.51 -18.72
C LEU A 267 11.62 -0.95 -19.88
N GLU A 268 11.89 -1.76 -20.89
CA GLU A 268 12.62 -1.32 -22.09
C GLU A 268 11.69 -1.37 -23.29
N PHE A 269 11.25 -0.19 -23.76
CA PHE A 269 10.41 -0.03 -24.95
C PHE A 269 11.30 0.19 -26.18
N ALA A 270 11.11 -0.65 -27.20
CA ALA A 270 11.75 -0.51 -28.52
C ALA A 270 10.90 0.28 -29.52
N GLY A 271 9.59 0.28 -29.35
CA GLY A 271 8.53 0.94 -30.13
C GLY A 271 7.20 0.59 -29.51
N ALA A 272 6.09 0.71 -30.25
CA ALA A 272 4.79 0.23 -29.79
C ALA A 272 4.83 -1.29 -29.56
N GLY A 273 4.17 -1.75 -28.49
CA GLY A 273 4.15 -3.15 -28.07
C GLY A 273 4.72 -3.35 -26.66
N ALA A 274 4.56 -4.56 -26.16
CA ALA A 274 4.96 -4.88 -24.79
C ALA A 274 6.48 -4.69 -24.57
N PRO A 275 6.90 -4.01 -23.49
CA PRO A 275 8.32 -3.83 -23.19
C PRO A 275 8.97 -5.12 -22.72
N THR A 276 10.31 -5.17 -22.81
CA THR A 276 11.09 -6.11 -22.01
C THR A 276 11.02 -5.66 -20.55
N ILE A 277 10.74 -6.58 -19.64
CA ILE A 277 10.50 -6.29 -18.23
C ILE A 277 11.53 -7.01 -17.37
N THR A 278 12.36 -6.24 -16.66
CA THR A 278 13.41 -6.76 -15.80
C THR A 278 13.14 -6.33 -14.35
N PRO A 279 12.85 -7.28 -13.43
CA PRO A 279 12.75 -6.97 -12.01
C PRO A 279 14.14 -6.64 -11.44
N LEU A 280 14.26 -5.50 -10.77
CA LEU A 280 15.46 -5.10 -10.04
C LEU A 280 15.19 -5.21 -8.53
N ALA A 281 15.92 -6.08 -7.85
CA ALA A 281 15.77 -6.29 -6.41
C ALA A 281 16.19 -5.04 -5.62
N VAL A 282 15.34 -4.62 -4.69
CA VAL A 282 15.65 -3.52 -3.77
C VAL A 282 16.41 -4.08 -2.57
N PRO A 283 17.57 -3.55 -2.21
CA PRO A 283 18.26 -3.91 -0.98
C PRO A 283 17.47 -3.47 0.24
N VAL A 284 17.04 -4.41 1.06
CA VAL A 284 16.30 -4.13 2.29
C VAL A 284 17.28 -3.72 3.39
N ALA A 285 17.16 -2.49 3.91
CA ALA A 285 18.05 -1.97 4.94
C ALA A 285 17.77 -2.57 6.34
N ARG A 286 16.50 -2.90 6.62
CA ARG A 286 16.05 -3.51 7.88
C ARG A 286 15.31 -4.81 7.62
N ARG A 287 15.76 -5.89 8.23
CA ARG A 287 15.06 -7.17 8.21
C ARG A 287 13.84 -7.13 9.12
N LEU A 288 12.69 -7.58 8.60
CA LEU A 288 11.54 -7.94 9.41
C LEU A 288 11.58 -9.46 9.63
N GLN A 289 11.47 -9.90 10.89
CA GLN A 289 11.59 -11.30 11.26
C GLN A 289 10.38 -11.75 12.07
N ARG A 290 9.89 -12.96 11.82
CA ARG A 290 8.87 -13.59 12.66
C ARG A 290 9.51 -14.71 13.47
N PHE A 291 9.30 -14.70 14.80
CA PHE A 291 9.63 -15.77 15.70
C PHE A 291 8.33 -16.32 16.27
N HIS A 292 7.80 -17.33 15.63
CA HIS A 292 6.53 -17.96 16.00
C HIS A 292 6.77 -19.45 16.28
N GLY A 293 6.33 -19.95 17.44
CA GLY A 293 6.52 -21.34 17.83
C GLY A 293 6.42 -21.59 19.32
N GLY A 294 6.84 -22.75 19.76
CA GLY A 294 6.98 -23.09 21.18
C GLY A 294 8.01 -22.21 21.89
N LEU A 295 7.90 -22.08 23.22
CA LEU A 295 8.77 -21.20 23.99
C LEU A 295 10.26 -21.46 23.75
N GLU A 296 10.67 -22.73 23.80
CA GLU A 296 12.07 -23.13 23.61
C GLU A 296 12.57 -22.87 22.18
N GLU A 297 11.70 -23.10 21.19
CA GLU A 297 12.01 -22.83 19.78
C GLU A 297 12.23 -21.35 19.52
N VAL A 298 11.33 -20.52 20.03
CA VAL A 298 11.41 -19.05 19.90
C VAL A 298 12.65 -18.52 20.61
N GLU A 299 12.94 -18.99 21.83
CA GLU A 299 14.13 -18.59 22.58
C GLU A 299 15.42 -18.97 21.81
N ALA A 300 15.52 -20.22 21.36
CA ALA A 300 16.67 -20.69 20.60
C ALA A 300 16.82 -19.93 19.26
N ALA A 301 15.71 -19.65 18.56
CA ALA A 301 15.74 -18.91 17.32
C ALA A 301 16.23 -17.46 17.51
N ILE A 302 15.84 -16.79 18.60
CA ILE A 302 16.31 -15.44 18.93
C ILE A 302 17.81 -15.47 19.30
N ILE A 303 18.26 -16.43 20.12
CA ILE A 303 19.66 -16.55 20.54
C ILE A 303 20.58 -16.80 19.33
N ASN A 304 20.15 -17.61 18.37
CA ASN A 304 20.92 -17.93 17.17
C ASN A 304 20.68 -16.96 16.00
N PHE A 305 19.88 -15.90 16.20
CA PHE A 305 19.55 -14.97 15.13
C PHE A 305 20.76 -14.16 14.69
N ASP A 306 20.99 -14.11 13.38
CA ASP A 306 22.02 -13.33 12.72
C ASP A 306 21.38 -12.28 11.80
N ASN A 307 21.86 -11.03 11.91
CA ASN A 307 21.42 -9.87 11.15
C ASN A 307 22.61 -9.14 10.48
N GLU A 308 23.78 -9.76 10.39
CA GLU A 308 25.00 -9.08 9.89
C GLU A 308 24.90 -8.61 8.44
N ALA A 309 24.04 -9.26 7.64
CA ALA A 309 23.79 -8.88 6.26
C ALA A 309 23.00 -7.57 6.09
N PHE A 310 22.42 -7.03 7.18
CA PHE A 310 21.55 -5.85 7.15
C PHE A 310 22.17 -4.67 7.90
N SER A 311 21.99 -3.46 7.35
CA SER A 311 22.60 -2.25 7.93
C SER A 311 21.88 -1.74 9.20
N LEU A 312 20.60 -2.12 9.39
CA LEU A 312 19.81 -1.72 10.53
C LEU A 312 19.41 -2.92 11.39
N VAL A 313 19.22 -2.67 12.69
CA VAL A 313 18.73 -3.66 13.64
C VAL A 313 17.38 -4.21 13.17
N ALA A 314 17.26 -5.54 13.10
CA ALA A 314 16.02 -6.18 12.68
C ALA A 314 14.86 -5.88 13.63
N TRP A 315 13.65 -5.82 13.10
CA TRP A 315 12.44 -5.83 13.93
C TRP A 315 11.79 -7.20 13.86
N ALA A 316 11.35 -7.67 15.03
CA ALA A 316 10.75 -8.99 15.17
C ALA A 316 9.29 -8.92 15.63
N ASP A 317 8.48 -9.80 15.06
CA ASP A 317 7.18 -10.18 15.57
C ASP A 317 7.35 -11.50 16.33
N VAL A 318 7.11 -11.45 17.65
CA VAL A 318 7.33 -12.60 18.52
C VAL A 318 5.99 -13.13 19.02
N LEU A 319 5.68 -14.37 18.65
CA LEU A 319 4.48 -15.09 19.07
C LEU A 319 4.85 -16.47 19.65
N VAL A 320 4.60 -16.65 20.95
CA VAL A 320 4.91 -17.88 21.67
C VAL A 320 3.65 -18.69 21.91
N HIS A 321 3.66 -19.95 21.49
CA HIS A 321 2.63 -20.92 21.79
C HIS A 321 3.05 -21.70 23.06
N SER A 322 2.44 -21.40 24.21
CA SER A 322 2.80 -22.01 25.48
C SER A 322 1.67 -21.89 26.49
N ASP A 323 1.49 -22.93 27.31
CA ASP A 323 0.60 -22.94 28.47
C ASP A 323 1.27 -22.46 29.75
N GLU A 324 2.58 -22.17 29.71
CA GLU A 324 3.31 -21.63 30.85
C GLU A 324 2.75 -20.25 31.26
N PRO A 325 2.93 -19.87 32.54
CA PRO A 325 2.49 -18.53 32.99
C PRO A 325 3.10 -17.40 32.16
N SER A 326 2.27 -16.46 31.72
CA SER A 326 2.70 -15.31 30.90
C SER A 326 3.93 -14.56 31.44
N PRO A 327 4.09 -14.31 32.76
CA PRO A 327 5.28 -13.66 33.29
C PRO A 327 6.58 -14.44 33.04
N GLU A 328 6.52 -15.77 33.07
CA GLU A 328 7.69 -16.62 32.80
C GLU A 328 8.07 -16.58 31.31
N VAL A 329 7.08 -16.74 30.41
CA VAL A 329 7.27 -16.59 28.97
C VAL A 329 7.89 -15.24 28.63
N GLN A 330 7.31 -14.16 29.18
CA GLN A 330 7.82 -12.80 28.99
C GLN A 330 9.28 -12.67 29.46
N ARG A 331 9.58 -13.17 30.65
CA ARG A 331 10.91 -13.09 31.26
C ARG A 331 11.97 -13.77 30.39
N ARG A 332 11.69 -15.01 29.94
CA ARG A 332 12.63 -15.82 29.14
C ARG A 332 12.89 -15.18 27.78
N VAL A 333 11.84 -14.85 27.05
CA VAL A 333 11.97 -14.25 25.71
C VAL A 333 12.62 -12.87 25.77
N GLN A 334 12.28 -12.05 26.75
CA GLN A 334 12.93 -10.75 26.94
C GLN A 334 14.41 -10.88 27.30
N ALA A 335 14.82 -11.91 28.06
CA ALA A 335 16.22 -12.18 28.31
C ALA A 335 16.99 -12.49 27.01
N ALA A 336 16.45 -13.38 26.16
CA ALA A 336 17.04 -13.69 24.86
C ALA A 336 17.13 -12.46 23.94
N LEU A 337 16.06 -11.64 23.85
CA LEU A 337 16.06 -10.39 23.08
C LEU A 337 17.10 -9.38 23.62
N LYS A 338 17.29 -9.32 24.94
CA LYS A 338 18.28 -8.45 25.56
C LYS A 338 19.70 -8.84 25.19
N GLU A 339 20.01 -10.11 25.11
CA GLU A 339 21.32 -10.60 24.65
C GLU A 339 21.58 -10.26 23.19
N ARG A 340 20.51 -10.21 22.35
CA ARG A 340 20.59 -9.93 20.92
C ARG A 340 20.13 -8.50 20.54
N ARG A 341 20.05 -7.57 21.48
CA ARG A 341 19.51 -6.20 21.28
C ARG A 341 20.20 -5.39 20.17
N THR A 342 21.43 -5.72 19.81
CA THR A 342 22.16 -5.09 18.71
C THR A 342 21.81 -5.66 17.36
N GLN A 343 21.13 -6.79 17.30
CA GLN A 343 20.73 -7.48 16.07
C GLN A 343 19.23 -7.49 15.86
N VAL A 344 18.43 -7.57 16.94
CA VAL A 344 16.97 -7.65 16.85
C VAL A 344 16.26 -6.93 17.99
N LEU A 345 15.17 -6.26 17.66
CA LEU A 345 14.21 -5.65 18.60
C LEU A 345 12.81 -6.20 18.31
N ALA A 346 11.99 -6.36 19.35
CA ALA A 346 10.59 -6.75 19.22
C ALA A 346 9.67 -5.55 19.52
N PRO A 347 9.32 -4.71 18.54
CA PRO A 347 8.54 -3.48 18.74
C PRO A 347 7.15 -3.73 19.32
N ARG A 348 6.53 -4.87 18.99
CA ARG A 348 5.23 -5.30 19.53
C ARG A 348 5.31 -5.96 20.90
N GLY A 349 6.52 -6.15 21.44
CA GLY A 349 6.74 -7.00 22.60
C GLY A 349 6.52 -8.47 22.27
N VAL A 350 6.38 -9.27 23.33
CA VAL A 350 6.16 -10.71 23.23
C VAL A 350 4.67 -11.00 23.37
N ARG A 351 4.08 -11.67 22.39
CA ARG A 351 2.69 -12.14 22.42
C ARG A 351 2.68 -13.63 22.76
N GLN A 352 1.67 -14.04 23.52
CA GLN A 352 1.49 -15.44 23.88
C GLN A 352 0.12 -15.93 23.45
N HIS A 353 0.09 -17.11 22.85
CA HIS A 353 -1.12 -17.88 22.58
C HIS A 353 -1.10 -19.18 23.38
N ARG A 354 -2.16 -19.45 24.17
CA ARG A 354 -2.27 -20.67 24.95
C ARG A 354 -2.73 -21.82 24.09
N LEU A 355 -2.08 -22.98 24.22
CA LEU A 355 -2.40 -24.19 23.48
C LEU A 355 -3.74 -24.80 23.93
N THR A 356 -4.11 -24.59 25.19
CA THR A 356 -5.36 -25.08 25.80
C THR A 356 -6.58 -24.21 25.44
N GLU A 357 -6.39 -23.04 24.86
CA GLU A 357 -7.47 -22.19 24.34
C GLU A 357 -7.76 -22.45 22.86
N ALA A 358 -7.53 -23.67 22.35
CA ALA A 358 -8.02 -24.04 21.04
C ALA A 358 -9.54 -23.83 21.01
N PRO A 359 -10.10 -23.03 20.10
CA PRO A 359 -11.55 -22.96 19.97
C PRO A 359 -12.04 -24.37 19.65
N ASP A 360 -13.07 -24.81 20.35
CA ASP A 360 -13.76 -26.09 20.14
C ASP A 360 -14.43 -26.02 18.75
N LEU A 361 -13.65 -26.25 17.68
CA LEU A 361 -14.12 -26.27 16.29
C LEU A 361 -15.04 -27.47 16.00
N ALA A 362 -15.21 -28.37 16.98
CA ALA A 362 -16.05 -29.54 16.85
C ALA A 362 -17.56 -29.26 17.04
N GLY A 363 -17.96 -28.05 17.47
CA GLY A 363 -19.33 -27.70 17.76
C GLY A 363 -19.93 -26.55 16.91
N ALA A 364 -19.16 -25.90 16.06
CA ALA A 364 -19.65 -24.80 15.22
C ALA A 364 -20.33 -25.36 13.96
N SER A 365 -21.57 -25.76 14.08
CA SER A 365 -22.50 -25.86 12.96
C SER A 365 -22.54 -24.54 12.22
N ALA A 366 -22.35 -24.62 10.88
CA ALA A 366 -22.61 -23.60 9.87
C ALA A 366 -22.24 -22.16 10.28
N ALA A 367 -21.09 -21.73 9.79
CA ALA A 367 -20.60 -20.37 9.91
C ALA A 367 -21.70 -19.35 9.60
N ALA A 368 -22.08 -18.58 10.63
CA ALA A 368 -22.65 -17.28 10.37
C ALA A 368 -21.62 -16.47 9.55
N PRO A 369 -22.03 -15.66 8.55
CA PRO A 369 -21.11 -14.86 7.78
C PRO A 369 -20.27 -14.03 8.76
N LEU A 370 -18.96 -13.96 8.51
CA LEU A 370 -18.05 -13.05 9.22
C LEU A 370 -18.57 -11.64 8.99
N GLU A 371 -19.38 -11.14 9.92
CA GLU A 371 -19.77 -9.74 9.95
C GLU A 371 -18.49 -8.93 10.14
N HIS A 372 -18.19 -8.09 9.18
CA HIS A 372 -16.98 -7.27 9.22
C HIS A 372 -17.04 -6.34 10.43
N LEU A 373 -15.94 -6.22 11.16
CA LEU A 373 -15.81 -5.37 12.37
C LEU A 373 -16.25 -3.92 12.10
N HIS A 374 -16.22 -3.48 10.85
CA HIS A 374 -16.63 -2.14 10.39
C HIS A 374 -18.15 -1.96 10.27
N GLU A 375 -18.90 -3.04 10.28
CA GLU A 375 -20.38 -3.01 10.25
C GLU A 375 -20.98 -3.03 11.66
N LEU A 376 -20.12 -3.27 12.68
CA LEU A 376 -20.52 -3.31 14.06
C LEU A 376 -20.36 -1.93 14.71
N THR A 377 -21.41 -1.52 15.40
CA THR A 377 -21.31 -0.34 16.27
C THR A 377 -20.38 -0.63 17.45
N VAL A 378 -19.85 0.43 18.06
CA VAL A 378 -18.97 0.30 19.25
C VAL A 378 -19.69 -0.47 20.37
N GLU A 379 -21.01 -0.31 20.46
CA GLU A 379 -21.88 -1.02 21.41
C GLU A 379 -21.96 -2.52 21.12
N GLU A 380 -22.08 -2.89 19.87
CA GLU A 380 -22.14 -4.31 19.47
C GLU A 380 -20.80 -5.01 19.73
N VAL A 381 -19.69 -4.34 19.41
CA VAL A 381 -18.36 -4.86 19.73
C VAL A 381 -18.16 -5.02 21.23
N PHE A 382 -18.55 -4.00 22.00
CA PHE A 382 -18.48 -4.06 23.45
C PHE A 382 -19.40 -5.15 24.02
N GLY A 383 -20.66 -5.21 23.55
CA GLY A 383 -21.64 -6.23 23.95
C GLY A 383 -21.14 -7.66 23.71
N ARG A 384 -20.55 -7.94 22.54
CA ARG A 384 -19.93 -9.24 22.24
C ARG A 384 -18.76 -9.54 23.18
N ARG A 385 -17.95 -8.52 23.52
CA ARG A 385 -16.78 -8.68 24.41
C ARG A 385 -17.16 -9.04 25.83
N VAL A 386 -18.31 -8.55 26.33
CA VAL A 386 -18.76 -8.81 27.71
C VAL A 386 -19.74 -10.00 27.82
N ALA A 387 -20.26 -10.50 26.71
CA ALA A 387 -21.27 -11.59 26.69
C ALA A 387 -20.78 -12.90 27.36
N GLY A 388 -19.46 -13.13 27.43
CA GLY A 388 -18.88 -14.31 28.09
C GLY A 388 -18.53 -14.12 29.57
N LEU A 389 -18.82 -12.93 30.16
CA LEU A 389 -18.49 -12.62 31.54
C LEU A 389 -19.65 -12.98 32.49
N PRO A 390 -19.35 -13.19 33.81
CA PRO A 390 -20.40 -13.35 34.82
C PRO A 390 -21.36 -12.16 34.79
N PRO A 391 -22.68 -12.38 34.98
CA PRO A 391 -23.72 -11.34 34.77
C PRO A 391 -23.48 -10.03 35.54
N GLU A 392 -23.07 -10.13 36.80
CA GLU A 392 -22.77 -8.96 37.64
C GLU A 392 -21.61 -8.12 37.07
N ARG A 393 -20.56 -8.78 36.56
CA ARG A 393 -19.38 -8.11 35.98
C ARG A 393 -19.71 -7.52 34.61
N ALA A 394 -20.50 -8.22 33.81
CA ALA A 394 -20.99 -7.69 32.53
C ALA A 394 -21.85 -6.45 32.73
N ALA A 395 -22.78 -6.46 33.71
CA ALA A 395 -23.61 -5.32 34.03
C ALA A 395 -22.79 -4.10 34.52
N ALA A 396 -21.81 -4.31 35.42
CA ALA A 396 -20.95 -3.23 35.90
C ALA A 396 -20.12 -2.61 34.75
N LEU A 397 -19.52 -3.41 33.89
CA LEU A 397 -18.77 -2.93 32.75
C LEU A 397 -19.65 -2.18 31.72
N THR A 398 -20.88 -2.64 31.52
CA THR A 398 -21.84 -1.99 30.62
C THR A 398 -22.25 -0.61 31.16
N ALA A 399 -22.49 -0.49 32.46
CA ALA A 399 -22.80 0.79 33.08
C ALA A 399 -21.64 1.79 32.93
N THR A 400 -20.41 1.35 33.23
CA THR A 400 -19.20 2.18 33.07
C THR A 400 -18.97 2.59 31.60
N PHE A 401 -19.20 1.68 30.66
CA PHE A 401 -19.07 1.97 29.24
C PHE A 401 -20.06 3.04 28.78
N GLN A 402 -21.32 2.97 29.22
CA GLN A 402 -22.35 3.98 28.91
C GLN A 402 -22.01 5.34 29.51
N GLU A 403 -21.50 5.36 30.75
CA GLU A 403 -21.07 6.60 31.42
C GLU A 403 -19.88 7.26 30.66
N LEU A 404 -18.88 6.47 30.26
CA LEU A 404 -17.76 6.96 29.48
C LEU A 404 -18.21 7.49 28.10
N ARG A 405 -19.16 6.84 27.46
CA ARG A 405 -19.71 7.32 26.20
C ARG A 405 -20.41 8.66 26.34
N GLN A 406 -21.21 8.81 27.40
CA GLN A 406 -21.88 10.07 27.67
C GLN A 406 -20.89 11.20 27.92
N LEU A 407 -19.84 10.95 28.70
CA LEU A 407 -18.77 11.94 28.97
C LEU A 407 -18.02 12.32 27.68
N LEU A 408 -17.75 11.36 26.80
CA LEU A 408 -17.10 11.62 25.52
C LEU A 408 -17.98 12.40 24.56
N ALA A 409 -19.28 12.09 24.49
CA ALA A 409 -20.24 12.82 23.67
C ALA A 409 -20.45 14.28 24.14
N GLU A 410 -20.35 14.53 25.44
CA GLU A 410 -20.38 15.89 26.03
C GLU A 410 -19.07 16.65 25.73
N ALA A 411 -17.93 15.96 25.67
CA ALA A 411 -16.61 16.58 25.42
C ALA A 411 -16.37 16.87 23.92
N ASP A 412 -16.83 16.01 23.02
CA ASP A 412 -16.73 16.18 21.57
C ASP A 412 -17.96 15.53 20.86
N PRO A 413 -19.00 16.31 20.57
CA PRO A 413 -20.23 15.81 19.93
C PRO A 413 -20.00 15.17 18.55
N LEU A 414 -18.88 15.42 17.87
CA LEU A 414 -18.58 14.89 16.54
C LEU A 414 -17.70 13.62 16.56
N ALA A 415 -17.16 13.24 17.71
CA ALA A 415 -16.26 12.09 17.81
C ALA A 415 -16.91 10.72 17.56
N TRP A 416 -18.26 10.63 17.50
CA TRP A 416 -19.01 9.38 17.46
C TRP A 416 -20.05 9.28 16.33
N GLY A 417 -19.91 10.02 15.25
CA GLY A 417 -20.76 9.87 14.07
C GLY A 417 -22.25 10.18 14.28
N GLY A 418 -22.59 11.01 15.27
CA GLY A 418 -23.93 11.52 15.44
C GLY A 418 -24.24 12.56 14.37
N GLU A 419 -25.33 12.36 13.59
CA GLU A 419 -25.89 13.41 12.76
C GLU A 419 -26.19 14.62 13.66
N ALA A 420 -25.72 15.78 13.24
CA ALA A 420 -26.09 17.03 13.89
C ALA A 420 -27.60 17.25 13.74
N PRO A 421 -28.31 17.82 14.75
CA PRO A 421 -29.74 18.06 14.71
C PRO A 421 -30.18 19.03 13.63
#